data_fd48ba70772a9842254c708ea6efd8c0
#
_entry.id   fd48ba70772a9842254c708ea6efd8c0
#
_cell.length_a   1.000
_cell.length_b   1.000
_cell.length_c   1.000
_cell.angle_alpha   90.00
_cell.angle_beta   90.00
_cell.angle_gamma   90.00
#
_symmetry.space_group_name_H-M   'P 1'
#
loop_
_entity.id
_entity.type
_entity.pdbx_description
1 polymer ?
#
loop_
_entity_poly.entity_id
_entity_poly.type
_entity_poly.pdbx_seq_one_letter_code
_entity_poly.pdbx_strand_id
1 'polypeptide(L)'
;MVVVCSASATNFSALPSGKGCKYTGQAVRALPIRIISVGKKRSQGVQLVVDDYIQRLKLYCSVEDVHIKNNPKNASDWRAQVDHEDSAVMDLIRSDDWVVLLDERGKDIGSMQMAELIGDAGNTGASRLSFCVGGPYGHGKQLRERANISIKLSSMVLNHQIAILVLVEQLYRSWTILKGQNYHR
;
A
#
# COMPACT_ATOMS: atom_id res chain seq x y z
N MET A 1 5.71 -34.47 13.19
CA MET A 1 6.57 -34.02 12.08
C MET A 1 6.01 -32.70 11.60
N VAL A 2 6.56 -31.59 12.12
CA VAL A 2 6.05 -30.23 11.86
C VAL A 2 6.82 -29.69 10.67
N VAL A 3 6.13 -29.45 9.55
CA VAL A 3 6.72 -28.80 8.36
C VAL A 3 6.63 -27.29 8.57
N VAL A 4 7.77 -26.67 8.90
CA VAL A 4 7.92 -25.23 8.96
C VAL A 4 8.12 -24.74 7.52
N CYS A 5 7.09 -24.13 6.93
CA CYS A 5 7.23 -23.36 5.70
C CYS A 5 7.95 -22.04 6.04
N SER A 6 9.23 -21.96 5.78
CA SER A 6 9.98 -20.73 5.78
C SER A 6 9.56 -19.88 4.57
N ALA A 7 8.89 -18.76 4.81
CA ALA A 7 8.67 -17.75 3.80
C ALA A 7 10.03 -17.16 3.39
N SER A 8 10.45 -17.43 2.16
CA SER A 8 11.65 -16.84 1.58
C SER A 8 11.43 -15.32 1.44
N ALA A 9 12.11 -14.54 2.28
CA ALA A 9 12.25 -13.12 2.06
C ALA A 9 13.02 -12.92 0.74
N THR A 10 12.32 -12.52 -0.30
CA THR A 10 12.96 -12.11 -1.55
C THR A 10 13.79 -10.85 -1.27
N ASN A 11 15.10 -11.01 -1.31
CA ASN A 11 16.05 -9.89 -1.18
C ASN A 11 15.79 -8.87 -2.29
N PHE A 12 15.20 -7.75 -1.91
CA PHE A 12 15.12 -6.57 -2.76
C PHE A 12 16.55 -6.00 -2.88
N SER A 13 17.26 -6.38 -3.92
CA SER A 13 18.60 -5.86 -4.20
C SER A 13 18.52 -4.34 -4.39
N ALA A 14 19.45 -3.61 -3.79
CA ALA A 14 19.61 -2.18 -4.01
C ALA A 14 19.87 -1.91 -5.49
N LEU A 15 18.95 -1.15 -6.15
CA LEU A 15 19.07 -0.80 -7.56
C LEU A 15 20.10 0.33 -7.74
N PRO A 16 20.93 0.27 -8.79
CA PRO A 16 21.83 1.36 -9.15
C PRO A 16 21.03 2.58 -9.58
N SER A 17 21.40 3.75 -9.06
CA SER A 17 20.88 5.05 -9.45
C SER A 17 21.09 5.29 -10.94
N GLY A 18 20.02 5.47 -11.73
CA GLY A 18 20.11 5.94 -13.10
C GLY A 18 19.46 5.11 -14.20
N LYS A 19 18.83 3.98 -13.89
CA LYS A 19 18.06 3.21 -14.90
C LYS A 19 16.56 3.35 -14.63
N GLY A 20 15.76 3.53 -15.71
CA GLY A 20 14.29 3.51 -15.64
C GLY A 20 13.74 2.21 -15.04
N CYS A 21 12.45 2.17 -14.73
CA CYS A 21 11.78 1.00 -14.19
C CYS A 21 11.99 -0.22 -15.10
N LYS A 22 12.41 -1.35 -14.54
CA LYS A 22 12.71 -2.60 -15.27
C LYS A 22 11.51 -3.18 -16.03
N TYR A 23 10.30 -2.80 -15.66
CA TYR A 23 9.06 -3.29 -16.26
C TYR A 23 8.46 -2.33 -17.30
N THR A 24 9.09 -1.17 -17.58
CA THR A 24 8.53 -0.19 -18.52
C THR A 24 8.28 -0.82 -19.89
N GLY A 25 7.02 -0.75 -20.35
CA GLY A 25 6.59 -1.32 -21.63
C GLY A 25 6.46 -2.83 -21.69
N GLN A 26 6.67 -3.53 -20.55
CA GLN A 26 6.48 -4.97 -20.47
C GLN A 26 5.03 -5.34 -20.06
N ALA A 27 4.64 -6.58 -20.38
CA ALA A 27 3.38 -7.11 -19.89
C ALA A 27 3.49 -7.41 -18.38
N VAL A 28 2.82 -6.61 -17.56
CA VAL A 28 2.74 -6.80 -16.12
C VAL A 28 1.35 -7.32 -15.78
N ARG A 29 1.27 -8.38 -14.96
CA ARG A 29 0.01 -8.88 -14.44
C ARG A 29 -0.61 -7.84 -13.51
N ALA A 30 -1.78 -7.34 -13.87
CA ALA A 30 -2.51 -6.37 -13.08
C ALA A 30 -3.24 -7.06 -11.93
N LEU A 31 -2.67 -7.03 -10.73
CA LEU A 31 -3.37 -7.47 -9.53
C LEU A 31 -4.45 -6.46 -9.15
N PRO A 32 -5.62 -6.92 -8.65
CA PRO A 32 -6.54 -6.05 -7.95
C PRO A 32 -5.84 -5.32 -6.81
N ILE A 33 -6.09 -4.03 -6.65
CA ILE A 33 -5.55 -3.22 -5.56
C ILE A 33 -6.64 -3.01 -4.52
N ARG A 34 -6.30 -3.22 -3.24
CA ARG A 34 -7.12 -2.80 -2.11
C ARG A 34 -6.35 -1.78 -1.30
N ILE A 35 -7.00 -0.66 -1.00
CA ILE A 35 -6.48 0.38 -0.10
C ILE A 35 -7.28 0.28 1.19
N ILE A 36 -6.63 -0.04 2.30
CA ILE A 36 -7.25 -0.13 3.62
C ILE A 36 -6.73 1.03 4.44
N SER A 37 -7.60 1.93 4.84
CA SER A 37 -7.24 3.10 5.64
C SER A 37 -7.99 3.11 6.97
N VAL A 38 -7.24 3.31 8.07
CA VAL A 38 -7.80 3.40 9.43
C VAL A 38 -7.78 4.86 9.86
N GLY A 39 -8.91 5.41 10.29
CA GLY A 39 -8.92 6.78 10.78
C GLY A 39 -10.27 7.48 10.75
N LYS A 40 -10.24 8.80 10.82
CA LYS A 40 -11.42 9.63 10.66
C LYS A 40 -11.84 9.69 9.20
N LYS A 41 -13.14 9.93 8.96
CA LYS A 41 -13.65 10.17 7.60
C LYS A 41 -12.86 11.29 6.93
N ARG A 42 -12.52 11.11 5.67
CA ARG A 42 -11.83 12.11 4.84
C ARG A 42 -12.69 13.36 4.66
N SER A 43 -12.07 14.53 4.54
CA SER A 43 -12.76 15.75 4.12
C SER A 43 -13.32 15.56 2.70
N GLN A 44 -14.38 16.27 2.39
CA GLN A 44 -15.04 16.17 1.08
C GLN A 44 -14.07 16.47 -0.08
N GLY A 45 -13.22 17.49 0.05
CA GLY A 45 -12.26 17.85 -1.00
C GLY A 45 -11.23 16.74 -1.24
N VAL A 46 -10.69 16.14 -0.17
CA VAL A 46 -9.76 15.01 -0.30
C VAL A 46 -10.44 13.81 -0.92
N GLN A 47 -11.67 13.48 -0.50
CA GLN A 47 -12.41 12.35 -1.06
C GLN A 47 -12.64 12.50 -2.56
N LEU A 48 -13.03 13.68 -3.02
CA LEU A 48 -13.23 13.94 -4.47
C LEU A 48 -11.96 13.69 -5.28
N VAL A 49 -10.80 14.14 -4.80
CA VAL A 49 -9.54 13.93 -5.50
C VAL A 49 -9.10 12.46 -5.45
N VAL A 50 -9.27 11.80 -4.30
CA VAL A 50 -9.00 10.35 -4.18
C VAL A 50 -9.87 9.54 -5.14
N ASP A 51 -11.17 9.86 -5.22
CA ASP A 51 -12.10 9.19 -6.13
C ASP A 51 -11.70 9.38 -7.61
N ASP A 52 -11.25 10.58 -8.00
CA ASP A 52 -10.75 10.84 -9.36
C ASP A 52 -9.55 9.94 -9.69
N TYR A 53 -8.55 9.85 -8.80
CA TYR A 53 -7.41 8.96 -9.01
C TYR A 53 -7.80 7.47 -9.01
N ILE A 54 -8.75 7.06 -8.20
CA ILE A 54 -9.28 5.68 -8.21
C ILE A 54 -9.95 5.38 -9.56
N GLN A 55 -10.73 6.31 -10.11
CA GLN A 55 -11.33 6.11 -11.44
C GLN A 55 -10.26 5.98 -12.54
N ARG A 56 -9.19 6.77 -12.48
CA ARG A 56 -8.04 6.63 -13.41
C ARG A 56 -7.33 5.29 -13.24
N LEU A 57 -7.11 4.84 -12.00
CA LEU A 57 -6.50 3.54 -11.70
C LEU A 57 -7.32 2.37 -12.25
N LYS A 58 -8.66 2.47 -12.25
CA LYS A 58 -9.56 1.44 -12.79
C LYS A 58 -9.37 1.17 -14.28
N LEU A 59 -8.67 2.05 -15.02
CA LEU A 59 -8.26 1.78 -16.39
C LEU A 59 -7.17 0.70 -16.49
N TYR A 60 -6.46 0.42 -15.41
CA TYR A 60 -5.35 -0.54 -15.36
C TYR A 60 -5.66 -1.80 -14.54
N CYS A 61 -6.34 -1.64 -13.42
CA CYS A 61 -6.65 -2.74 -12.50
C CYS A 61 -7.93 -2.44 -11.70
N SER A 62 -8.50 -3.47 -11.09
CA SER A 62 -9.59 -3.30 -10.12
C SER A 62 -9.06 -2.62 -8.85
N VAL A 63 -9.79 -1.64 -8.33
CA VAL A 63 -9.40 -0.91 -7.10
C VAL A 63 -10.57 -0.88 -6.12
N GLU A 64 -10.30 -1.25 -4.88
CA GLU A 64 -11.22 -1.20 -3.75
C GLU A 64 -10.64 -0.29 -2.67
N ASP A 65 -11.41 0.69 -2.22
CA ASP A 65 -11.07 1.62 -1.14
C ASP A 65 -11.91 1.29 0.10
N VAL A 66 -11.25 0.81 1.15
CA VAL A 66 -11.89 0.39 2.40
C VAL A 66 -11.48 1.30 3.53
N HIS A 67 -12.46 1.88 4.20
CA HIS A 67 -12.23 2.76 5.34
C HIS A 67 -12.72 2.12 6.63
N ILE A 68 -11.80 1.98 7.59
CA ILE A 68 -12.06 1.50 8.95
C ILE A 68 -12.10 2.73 9.87
N LYS A 69 -13.21 2.92 10.58
CA LYS A 69 -13.32 3.99 11.58
C LYS A 69 -12.52 3.64 12.82
N ASN A 70 -11.82 4.64 13.38
CA ASN A 70 -11.22 4.48 14.71
C ASN A 70 -12.29 4.12 15.72
N ASN A 71 -11.95 3.29 16.69
CA ASN A 71 -12.84 2.98 17.80
C ASN A 71 -12.70 4.04 18.91
N PRO A 72 -13.61 5.03 19.04
CA PRO A 72 -13.51 6.09 20.05
C PRO A 72 -13.72 5.57 21.48
N LYS A 73 -14.28 4.37 21.66
CA LYS A 73 -14.54 3.78 22.99
C LYS A 73 -13.27 3.46 23.77
N ASN A 74 -12.12 3.31 23.08
CA ASN A 74 -10.82 3.00 23.68
C ASN A 74 -9.88 4.20 23.67
N ALA A 75 -10.38 5.42 23.55
CA ALA A 75 -9.58 6.64 23.44
C ALA A 75 -8.65 6.90 24.64
N SER A 76 -8.87 6.29 25.79
CA SER A 76 -8.01 6.38 26.97
C SER A 76 -6.83 5.40 26.95
N ASP A 77 -6.92 4.30 26.20
CA ASP A 77 -5.87 3.32 26.02
C ASP A 77 -5.52 3.17 24.54
N TRP A 78 -4.45 3.82 24.13
CA TRP A 78 -3.98 3.79 22.75
C TRP A 78 -3.55 2.38 22.29
N ARG A 79 -3.07 1.52 23.21
CA ARG A 79 -2.67 0.15 22.87
C ARG A 79 -3.88 -0.71 22.51
N ALA A 80 -4.92 -0.66 23.34
CA ALA A 80 -6.17 -1.36 23.05
C ALA A 80 -6.82 -0.84 21.75
N GLN A 81 -6.69 0.46 21.45
CA GLN A 81 -7.15 1.01 20.16
C GLN A 81 -6.36 0.42 18.99
N VAL A 82 -5.03 0.38 19.07
CA VAL A 82 -4.17 -0.19 18.02
C VAL A 82 -4.48 -1.68 17.82
N ASP A 83 -4.63 -2.45 18.89
CA ASP A 83 -4.94 -3.89 18.78
C ASP A 83 -6.31 -4.14 18.13
N HIS A 84 -7.29 -3.31 18.43
CA HIS A 84 -8.62 -3.40 17.79
C HIS A 84 -8.57 -3.05 16.30
N GLU A 85 -7.88 -1.95 15.96
CA GLU A 85 -7.68 -1.53 14.57
C GLU A 85 -6.89 -2.58 13.78
N ASP A 86 -5.87 -3.18 14.39
CA ASP A 86 -5.05 -4.25 13.83
C ASP A 86 -5.91 -5.47 13.47
N SER A 87 -6.72 -5.94 14.42
CA SER A 87 -7.65 -7.06 14.19
C SER A 87 -8.63 -6.76 13.05
N ALA A 88 -9.20 -5.56 13.02
CA ALA A 88 -10.15 -5.15 11.97
C ALA A 88 -9.50 -5.11 10.58
N VAL A 89 -8.23 -4.72 10.49
CA VAL A 89 -7.47 -4.76 9.23
C VAL A 89 -7.16 -6.21 8.85
N MET A 90 -6.74 -7.03 9.82
CA MET A 90 -6.40 -8.45 9.58
C MET A 90 -7.60 -9.26 9.07
N ASP A 91 -8.82 -8.96 9.52
CA ASP A 91 -10.05 -9.59 9.04
C ASP A 91 -10.31 -9.34 7.53
N LEU A 92 -9.74 -8.28 6.97
CA LEU A 92 -9.85 -7.92 5.55
C LEU A 92 -8.73 -8.52 4.69
N ILE A 93 -7.62 -8.94 5.29
CA ILE A 93 -6.45 -9.46 4.59
C ILE A 93 -6.58 -10.98 4.42
N ARG A 94 -6.37 -11.45 3.19
CA ARG A 94 -6.33 -12.88 2.88
C ARG A 94 -4.90 -13.42 2.92
N SER A 95 -4.78 -14.74 3.04
CA SER A 95 -3.47 -15.42 3.06
C SER A 95 -2.68 -15.21 1.77
N ASP A 96 -3.35 -15.07 0.64
CA ASP A 96 -2.79 -14.86 -0.69
C ASP A 96 -2.66 -13.39 -1.12
N ASP A 97 -2.90 -12.43 -0.20
CA ASP A 97 -2.64 -11.02 -0.44
C ASP A 97 -1.13 -10.71 -0.36
N TRP A 98 -0.65 -9.86 -1.25
CA TRP A 98 0.61 -9.16 -1.08
C TRP A 98 0.35 -7.87 -0.30
N VAL A 99 0.88 -7.79 0.93
CA VAL A 99 0.58 -6.73 1.87
C VAL A 99 1.70 -5.71 1.96
N VAL A 100 1.36 -4.45 1.72
CA VAL A 100 2.27 -3.30 1.82
C VAL A 100 1.80 -2.37 2.93
N LEU A 101 2.64 -2.14 3.92
CA LEU A 101 2.38 -1.14 4.96
C LEU A 101 2.94 0.21 4.56
N LEU A 102 2.14 1.26 4.76
CA LEU A 102 2.64 2.64 4.77
C LEU A 102 3.03 3.00 6.20
N ASP A 103 4.33 3.17 6.43
CA ASP A 103 4.90 3.45 7.74
C ASP A 103 6.05 4.44 7.61
N GLU A 104 6.16 5.39 8.53
CA GLU A 104 7.25 6.39 8.54
C GLU A 104 8.65 5.76 8.65
N ARG A 105 8.73 4.56 9.23
CA ARG A 105 9.96 3.76 9.38
C ARG A 105 10.18 2.78 8.24
N GLY A 106 9.28 2.77 7.24
CA GLY A 106 9.37 1.91 6.09
C GLY A 106 10.52 2.27 5.16
N LYS A 107 10.75 1.41 4.18
CA LYS A 107 11.77 1.64 3.14
C LYS A 107 11.41 2.90 2.35
N ASP A 108 12.39 3.78 2.17
CA ASP A 108 12.26 4.94 1.28
C ASP A 108 12.25 4.49 -0.17
N ILE A 109 11.20 4.83 -0.90
CA ILE A 109 11.05 4.46 -2.31
C ILE A 109 10.58 5.65 -3.15
N GLY A 110 11.13 5.78 -4.35
CA GLY A 110 10.67 6.73 -5.35
C GLY A 110 9.60 6.13 -6.26
N SER A 111 9.07 6.94 -7.18
CA SER A 111 8.00 6.54 -8.11
C SER A 111 8.36 5.35 -8.99
N MET A 112 9.62 5.25 -9.44
CA MET A 112 10.09 4.12 -10.24
C MET A 112 10.09 2.82 -9.43
N GLN A 113 10.52 2.89 -8.18
CA GLN A 113 10.54 1.75 -7.27
C GLN A 113 9.14 1.32 -6.85
N MET A 114 8.19 2.26 -6.72
CA MET A 114 6.78 1.93 -6.53
C MET A 114 6.21 1.17 -7.74
N ALA A 115 6.56 1.58 -8.97
CA ALA A 115 6.17 0.86 -10.18
C ALA A 115 6.77 -0.56 -10.21
N GLU A 116 8.04 -0.72 -9.82
CA GLU A 116 8.68 -2.02 -9.72
C GLU A 116 8.05 -2.92 -8.65
N LEU A 117 7.64 -2.34 -7.50
CA LEU A 117 6.92 -3.07 -6.46
C LEU A 117 5.61 -3.67 -7.00
N ILE A 118 4.86 -2.89 -7.78
CA ILE A 118 3.62 -3.37 -8.41
C ILE A 118 3.92 -4.50 -9.41
N GLY A 119 4.96 -4.34 -10.23
CA GLY A 119 5.40 -5.35 -11.18
C GLY A 119 5.88 -6.63 -10.50
N ASP A 120 6.68 -6.50 -9.46
CA ASP A 120 7.19 -7.63 -8.67
C ASP A 120 6.03 -8.39 -7.99
N ALA A 121 5.08 -7.68 -7.38
CA ALA A 121 3.90 -8.28 -6.78
C ALA A 121 3.11 -9.12 -7.80
N GLY A 122 2.98 -8.66 -9.05
CA GLY A 122 2.34 -9.40 -10.14
C GLY A 122 3.00 -10.76 -10.43
N ASN A 123 4.27 -10.91 -10.12
CA ASN A 123 5.05 -12.12 -10.35
C ASN A 123 5.10 -13.08 -9.15
N THR A 124 4.52 -12.73 -8.01
CA THR A 124 4.60 -13.54 -6.78
C THR A 124 3.56 -14.66 -6.68
N GLY A 125 2.61 -14.74 -7.58
CA GLY A 125 1.44 -15.61 -7.44
C GLY A 125 0.36 -15.07 -6.51
N ALA A 126 0.54 -13.91 -5.90
CA ALA A 126 -0.48 -13.25 -5.10
C ALA A 126 -1.76 -12.99 -5.92
N SER A 127 -2.90 -12.99 -5.25
CA SER A 127 -4.19 -12.71 -5.91
C SER A 127 -4.59 -11.23 -5.82
N ARG A 128 -4.00 -10.48 -4.90
CA ARG A 128 -4.31 -9.06 -4.67
C ARG A 128 -3.14 -8.33 -4.02
N LEU A 129 -3.04 -7.03 -4.29
CA LEU A 129 -2.09 -6.10 -3.68
C LEU A 129 -2.83 -5.20 -2.69
N SER A 130 -2.55 -5.37 -1.39
CA SER A 130 -3.23 -4.65 -0.31
C SER A 130 -2.31 -3.62 0.33
N PHE A 131 -2.65 -2.32 0.20
CA PHE A 131 -1.96 -1.21 0.85
C PHE A 131 -2.69 -0.83 2.14
N CYS A 132 -1.95 -0.82 3.25
CA CYS A 132 -2.50 -0.49 4.57
C CYS A 132 -1.95 0.84 5.07
N VAL A 133 -2.86 1.78 5.36
CA VAL A 133 -2.58 3.09 5.93
C VAL A 133 -3.09 3.11 7.36
N GLY A 134 -2.17 3.17 8.33
CA GLY A 134 -2.50 3.09 9.75
C GLY A 134 -3.22 4.31 10.29
N GLY A 135 -3.82 4.16 11.45
CA GLY A 135 -4.42 5.22 12.24
C GLY A 135 -3.37 6.12 12.92
N PRO A 136 -3.81 6.99 13.85
CA PRO A 136 -2.94 7.96 14.51
C PRO A 136 -1.74 7.36 15.26
N TYR A 137 -1.87 6.11 15.68
CA TYR A 137 -0.84 5.38 16.45
C TYR A 137 -0.09 4.34 15.61
N GLY A 138 -0.29 4.36 14.28
CA GLY A 138 0.37 3.44 13.35
C GLY A 138 -0.32 2.08 13.25
N HIS A 139 0.46 1.07 12.92
CA HIS A 139 0.00 -0.30 12.71
C HIS A 139 0.26 -1.19 13.93
N GLY A 140 -0.63 -2.14 14.19
CA GLY A 140 -0.47 -3.13 15.22
C GLY A 140 0.55 -4.23 14.88
N LYS A 141 0.77 -5.11 15.83
CA LYS A 141 1.80 -6.14 15.74
C LYS A 141 1.47 -7.20 14.68
N GLN A 142 0.22 -7.67 14.66
CA GLN A 142 -0.20 -8.74 13.74
C GLN A 142 -0.01 -8.32 12.27
N LEU A 143 -0.44 -7.10 11.94
CA LEU A 143 -0.31 -6.56 10.59
C LEU A 143 1.15 -6.34 10.21
N ARG A 144 2.00 -5.87 11.15
CA ARG A 144 3.44 -5.72 10.93
C ARG A 144 4.11 -7.07 10.64
N GLU A 145 3.74 -8.12 11.35
CA GLU A 145 4.26 -9.48 11.13
C GLU A 145 3.74 -10.10 9.84
N ARG A 146 2.51 -9.75 9.42
CA ARG A 146 1.89 -10.26 8.19
C ARG A 146 2.42 -9.56 6.93
N ALA A 147 2.87 -8.34 7.02
CA ALA A 147 3.24 -7.52 5.87
C ALA A 147 4.42 -8.12 5.10
N ASN A 148 4.34 -8.06 3.78
CA ASN A 148 5.42 -8.44 2.88
C ASN A 148 6.49 -7.35 2.78
N ILE A 149 6.08 -6.09 2.88
CA ILE A 149 6.98 -4.94 2.85
C ILE A 149 6.35 -3.75 3.58
N SER A 150 7.21 -2.92 4.18
CA SER A 150 6.85 -1.61 4.73
C SER A 150 7.58 -0.52 3.97
N ILE A 151 6.84 0.48 3.51
CA ILE A 151 7.35 1.61 2.72
C ILE A 151 6.96 2.94 3.35
N LYS A 152 7.75 3.99 3.10
CA LYS A 152 7.38 5.37 3.38
C LYS A 152 7.20 6.16 2.08
N LEU A 153 6.21 7.02 2.05
CA LEU A 153 5.88 7.85 0.90
C LEU A 153 6.68 9.16 0.83
N SER A 154 7.27 9.57 1.95
CA SER A 154 7.99 10.82 2.09
C SER A 154 8.95 10.74 3.28
N SER A 155 10.03 11.51 3.24
CA SER A 155 10.87 11.77 4.42
C SER A 155 10.22 12.75 5.41
N MET A 156 9.18 13.46 4.99
CA MET A 156 8.34 14.29 5.86
C MET A 156 7.19 13.45 6.43
N VAL A 157 6.76 13.79 7.67
CA VAL A 157 5.56 13.20 8.26
C VAL A 157 4.34 13.76 7.54
N LEU A 158 3.58 12.90 6.88
CA LEU A 158 2.36 13.26 6.17
C LEU A 158 1.14 13.10 7.07
N ASN A 159 0.22 14.07 7.00
CA ASN A 159 -1.12 13.86 7.54
C ASN A 159 -1.78 12.66 6.86
N HIS A 160 -2.57 11.88 7.61
CA HIS A 160 -3.22 10.66 7.13
C HIS A 160 -4.00 10.86 5.81
N GLN A 161 -4.76 11.94 5.67
CA GLN A 161 -5.51 12.22 4.44
C GLN A 161 -4.59 12.54 3.26
N ILE A 162 -3.49 13.26 3.51
CA ILE A 162 -2.47 13.56 2.50
C ILE A 162 -1.72 12.30 2.10
N ALA A 163 -1.39 11.43 3.06
CA ALA A 163 -0.74 10.16 2.77
C ALA A 163 -1.58 9.29 1.80
N ILE A 164 -2.90 9.22 2.01
CA ILE A 164 -3.80 8.50 1.10
C ILE A 164 -3.81 9.14 -0.28
N LEU A 165 -3.88 10.47 -0.36
CA LEU A 165 -3.87 11.19 -1.63
C LEU A 165 -2.57 10.95 -2.40
N VAL A 166 -1.43 11.05 -1.71
CA VAL A 166 -0.12 10.75 -2.30
C VAL A 166 -0.05 9.29 -2.76
N LEU A 167 -0.57 8.36 -1.97
CA LEU A 167 -0.59 6.94 -2.34
C LEU A 167 -1.36 6.72 -3.66
N VAL A 168 -2.59 7.19 -3.77
CA VAL A 168 -3.41 6.94 -4.98
C VAL A 168 -2.82 7.62 -6.22
N GLU A 169 -2.22 8.80 -6.07
CA GLU A 169 -1.48 9.46 -7.14
C GLU A 169 -0.27 8.62 -7.56
N GLN A 170 0.53 8.14 -6.61
CA GLN A 170 1.72 7.34 -6.90
C GLN A 170 1.37 5.96 -7.47
N LEU A 171 0.25 5.36 -7.10
CA LEU A 171 -0.24 4.14 -7.73
C LEU A 171 -0.62 4.38 -9.21
N TYR A 172 -1.32 5.47 -9.50
CA TYR A 172 -1.64 5.85 -10.87
C TYR A 172 -0.37 6.13 -11.68
N ARG A 173 0.55 6.93 -11.14
CA ARG A 173 1.86 7.23 -11.74
C ARG A 173 2.65 5.95 -12.04
N SER A 174 2.64 5.01 -11.13
CA SER A 174 3.31 3.71 -11.29
C SER A 174 2.77 2.93 -12.48
N TRP A 175 1.45 2.91 -12.66
CA TRP A 175 0.86 2.26 -13.83
C TRP A 175 1.19 2.97 -15.14
N THR A 176 1.25 4.31 -15.18
CA THR A 176 1.70 5.04 -16.37
C THR A 176 3.18 4.74 -16.70
N ILE A 177 4.03 4.57 -15.68
CA ILE A 177 5.43 4.15 -15.85
C ILE A 177 5.49 2.73 -16.43
N LEU A 178 4.76 1.77 -15.86
CA LEU A 178 4.71 0.39 -16.33
C LEU A 178 4.25 0.29 -17.79
N LYS A 179 3.31 1.14 -18.19
CA LYS A 179 2.79 1.21 -19.57
C LYS A 179 3.64 2.06 -20.52
N GLY A 180 4.72 2.68 -20.04
CA GLY A 180 5.55 3.58 -20.86
C GLY A 180 4.83 4.86 -21.31
N GLN A 181 3.83 5.31 -20.55
CA GLN A 181 3.03 6.51 -20.86
C GLN A 181 3.69 7.79 -20.33
N ASN A 182 3.46 8.92 -21.02
CA ASN A 182 4.11 10.22 -20.72
C ASN A 182 3.38 11.01 -19.60
N TYR A 183 3.12 10.41 -18.46
CA TYR A 183 2.53 11.15 -17.33
C TYR A 183 3.51 12.10 -16.62
N HIS A 184 4.81 11.92 -16.84
CA HIS A 184 5.87 12.67 -16.13
C HIS A 184 6.37 13.92 -16.86
N ARG A 185 5.79 14.26 -17.99
CA ARG A 185 6.24 15.39 -18.82
C ARG A 185 5.20 16.49 -18.84
#